data_d033e9ab629d1ae3f0c5f9e556855fb9
#
_entry.id   d033e9ab629d1ae3f0c5f9e556855fb9
#
_cell.length_a   1.000
_cell.length_b   1.000
_cell.length_c   1.000
_cell.angle_alpha   90.00
_cell.angle_beta   90.00
_cell.angle_gamma   90.00
#
_symmetry.space_group_name_H-M   'P 1'
#
loop_
_entity.id
_entity.type
_entity.pdbx_description
1 polymer ?
#
loop_
_entity_poly.entity_id
_entity_poly.type
_entity_poly.pdbx_seq_one_letter_code
_entity_poly.pdbx_strand_id
1 'polypeptide(L)'
;MTNDSYAHDPANPVHQVWLVVKRSWLWLLVAAALGVVLALYLQKQQQPQAFASANFSLNPARVQYLSSLYSQMPANSTLLLGALEVDEVSRFTVMLDTASLWQQVFTQPSICELATLCAKNADDIARLTTYWRPRVQFEHKRRGNLVFVKVRADDAEQAKRMLLAVVQQAEALELAQKLQQSEAQIVSLEQSVAKASSVGERTELTALLDKAQAIASLWRQQTYHAMVLVGEVQVKPAKARSGLFIGVVGGLLAGLFGVIVALVVVRR
;
A
#
# COMPACT_ATOMS: atom_id res chain seq x y z
N MET A 1 -67.02 44.20 -0.02
CA MET A 1 -66.61 44.21 -1.46
C MET A 1 -65.21 44.78 -1.53
N THR A 2 -64.24 43.96 -1.44
CA THR A 2 -62.79 44.32 -1.62
C THR A 2 -62.24 43.52 -2.77
N ASN A 3 -62.05 44.23 -3.87
CA ASN A 3 -61.45 43.71 -5.10
C ASN A 3 -59.93 43.42 -4.85
N ASP A 4 -59.61 42.19 -4.71
CA ASP A 4 -58.23 41.71 -4.81
C ASP A 4 -57.85 41.56 -6.28
N SER A 5 -57.66 42.67 -6.97
CA SER A 5 -56.93 42.71 -8.24
C SER A 5 -55.46 42.80 -7.95
N TYR A 6 -54.82 41.68 -7.63
CA TYR A 6 -53.37 41.58 -7.77
C TYR A 6 -53.05 41.65 -9.27
N ALA A 7 -52.83 42.89 -9.72
CA ALA A 7 -52.34 43.17 -11.06
C ALA A 7 -51.07 42.33 -11.30
N HIS A 8 -51.10 41.52 -12.32
CA HIS A 8 -49.92 40.83 -12.89
C HIS A 8 -48.92 41.90 -13.35
N ASP A 9 -48.04 42.32 -12.44
CA ASP A 9 -46.94 43.20 -12.80
C ASP A 9 -45.88 42.37 -13.53
N PRO A 10 -45.71 42.49 -14.86
CA PRO A 10 -44.74 41.74 -15.68
C PRO A 10 -43.30 42.09 -15.32
N ALA A 11 -43.05 43.15 -14.54
CA ALA A 11 -41.73 43.59 -14.13
C ALA A 11 -41.24 42.93 -12.84
N ASN A 12 -42.08 42.12 -12.16
CA ASN A 12 -41.66 41.46 -10.93
C ASN A 12 -40.66 40.32 -11.22
N PRO A 13 -39.40 40.47 -10.81
CA PRO A 13 -38.35 39.46 -11.10
C PRO A 13 -38.68 38.07 -10.55
N VAL A 14 -39.46 38.00 -9.48
CA VAL A 14 -39.91 36.74 -8.88
C VAL A 14 -40.89 36.01 -9.80
N HIS A 15 -41.78 36.75 -10.50
CA HIS A 15 -42.76 36.16 -11.44
C HIS A 15 -42.03 35.64 -12.70
N GLN A 16 -41.04 36.36 -13.19
CA GLN A 16 -40.23 35.90 -14.32
C GLN A 16 -39.43 34.61 -13.99
N VAL A 17 -38.83 34.56 -12.82
CA VAL A 17 -38.15 33.35 -12.33
C VAL A 17 -39.12 32.18 -12.21
N TRP A 18 -40.34 32.43 -11.69
CA TRP A 18 -41.38 31.38 -11.58
C TRP A 18 -41.82 30.85 -12.95
N LEU A 19 -42.00 31.69 -13.94
CA LEU A 19 -42.36 31.28 -15.31
C LEU A 19 -41.27 30.47 -15.97
N VAL A 20 -39.98 30.86 -15.77
CA VAL A 20 -38.83 30.10 -16.28
C VAL A 20 -38.74 28.74 -15.62
N VAL A 21 -38.89 28.67 -14.31
CA VAL A 21 -38.91 27.39 -13.58
C VAL A 21 -40.08 26.52 -14.04
N LYS A 22 -41.28 27.07 -14.19
CA LYS A 22 -42.44 26.32 -14.69
C LYS A 22 -42.26 25.80 -16.12
N ARG A 23 -41.55 26.54 -16.97
CA ARG A 23 -41.30 26.14 -18.39
C ARG A 23 -40.14 25.16 -18.51
N SER A 24 -39.14 25.25 -17.59
CA SER A 24 -37.97 24.42 -17.63
C SER A 24 -37.98 23.26 -16.61
N TRP A 25 -39.04 23.08 -15.84
CA TRP A 25 -39.14 22.06 -14.81
C TRP A 25 -38.91 20.63 -15.33
N LEU A 26 -39.39 20.34 -16.55
CA LEU A 26 -39.16 19.07 -17.24
C LEU A 26 -37.66 18.83 -17.50
N TRP A 27 -36.94 19.86 -17.93
CA TRP A 27 -35.49 19.75 -18.15
C TRP A 27 -34.71 19.59 -16.85
N LEU A 28 -35.17 20.21 -15.77
CA LEU A 28 -34.61 20.03 -14.42
C LEU A 28 -34.81 18.59 -13.93
N LEU A 29 -35.96 18.01 -14.17
CA LEU A 29 -36.22 16.60 -13.84
C LEU A 29 -35.35 15.65 -14.66
N VAL A 30 -35.22 15.90 -15.94
CA VAL A 30 -34.35 15.11 -16.83
C VAL A 30 -32.87 15.20 -16.38
N ALA A 31 -32.41 16.41 -16.06
CA ALA A 31 -31.03 16.62 -15.57
C ALA A 31 -30.81 15.92 -14.22
N ALA A 32 -31.77 16.00 -13.30
CA ALA A 32 -31.70 15.30 -12.02
C ALA A 32 -31.71 13.78 -12.19
N ALA A 33 -32.56 13.25 -13.08
CA ALA A 33 -32.61 11.82 -13.39
C ALA A 33 -31.27 11.32 -14.01
N LEU A 34 -30.71 12.07 -14.95
CA LEU A 34 -29.39 11.77 -15.53
C LEU A 34 -28.28 11.83 -14.47
N GLY A 35 -28.31 12.80 -13.57
CA GLY A 35 -27.37 12.89 -12.44
C GLY A 35 -27.43 11.68 -11.53
N VAL A 36 -28.64 11.21 -11.20
CA VAL A 36 -28.84 9.99 -10.40
C VAL A 36 -28.35 8.75 -11.14
N VAL A 37 -28.67 8.60 -12.43
CA VAL A 37 -28.20 7.46 -13.25
C VAL A 37 -26.67 7.45 -13.35
N LEU A 38 -26.05 8.60 -13.56
CA LEU A 38 -24.60 8.74 -13.60
C LEU A 38 -23.97 8.40 -12.26
N ALA A 39 -24.56 8.87 -11.15
CA ALA A 39 -24.09 8.57 -9.79
C ALA A 39 -24.20 7.08 -9.48
N LEU A 40 -25.30 6.42 -9.85
CA LEU A 40 -25.48 4.98 -9.70
C LEU A 40 -24.48 4.19 -10.58
N TYR A 41 -24.22 4.67 -11.81
CA TYR A 41 -23.22 4.07 -12.68
C TYR A 41 -21.81 4.17 -12.10
N LEU A 42 -21.42 5.35 -11.62
CA LEU A 42 -20.11 5.56 -10.97
C LEU A 42 -19.99 4.76 -9.66
N GLN A 43 -21.09 4.63 -8.90
CA GLN A 43 -21.13 3.78 -7.71
C GLN A 43 -20.91 2.31 -8.04
N LYS A 44 -21.52 1.82 -9.14
CA LYS A 44 -21.34 0.43 -9.59
C LYS A 44 -19.91 0.16 -10.05
N GLN A 45 -19.22 1.16 -10.60
CA GLN A 45 -17.80 1.05 -10.93
C GLN A 45 -16.88 1.11 -9.70
N GLN A 46 -17.29 1.78 -8.63
CA GLN A 46 -16.54 1.80 -7.36
C GLN A 46 -16.91 0.58 -6.54
N GLN A 47 -16.34 -0.59 -6.90
CA GLN A 47 -16.50 -1.78 -6.07
C GLN A 47 -16.04 -1.46 -4.65
N PRO A 48 -16.86 -1.80 -3.64
CA PRO A 48 -16.47 -1.61 -2.24
C PRO A 48 -15.22 -2.44 -1.99
N GLN A 49 -14.11 -1.77 -1.64
CA GLN A 49 -12.85 -2.43 -1.37
C GLN A 49 -12.68 -2.64 0.13
N ALA A 50 -12.46 -3.90 0.49
CA ALA A 50 -11.95 -4.24 1.80
C ALA A 50 -10.46 -3.90 1.89
N PHE A 51 -9.94 -3.70 3.09
CA PHE A 51 -8.52 -3.57 3.25
C PHE A 51 -8.03 -4.26 4.53
N ALA A 52 -6.83 -4.82 4.44
CA ALA A 52 -6.05 -5.26 5.57
C ALA A 52 -4.86 -4.32 5.75
N SER A 53 -4.50 -4.04 7.00
CA SER A 53 -3.33 -3.23 7.32
C SER A 53 -2.65 -3.75 8.59
N ALA A 54 -1.32 -3.67 8.60
CA ALA A 54 -0.52 -4.07 9.74
C ALA A 54 0.72 -3.18 9.88
N ASN A 55 1.23 -3.08 11.10
CA ASN A 55 2.51 -2.48 11.38
C ASN A 55 3.51 -3.58 11.69
N PHE A 56 4.70 -3.45 11.15
CA PHE A 56 5.82 -4.35 11.41
C PHE A 56 6.99 -3.53 11.95
N SER A 57 7.72 -4.07 12.93
CA SER A 57 8.97 -3.52 13.44
C SER A 57 10.12 -4.48 13.16
N LEU A 58 11.34 -3.97 13.13
CA LEU A 58 12.51 -4.84 13.16
C LEU A 58 12.47 -5.75 14.37
N ASN A 59 12.88 -7.00 14.18
CA ASN A 59 12.96 -7.97 15.27
C ASN A 59 14.02 -7.53 16.31
N PRO A 60 13.62 -7.21 17.55
CA PRO A 60 14.54 -6.70 18.55
C PRO A 60 15.65 -7.72 18.90
N ALA A 61 15.36 -9.02 18.86
CA ALA A 61 16.36 -10.05 19.12
C ALA A 61 17.44 -10.04 18.01
N ARG A 62 17.06 -9.82 16.74
CA ARG A 62 17.98 -9.68 15.62
C ARG A 62 18.85 -8.43 15.77
N VAL A 63 18.24 -7.29 16.11
CA VAL A 63 18.96 -6.03 16.35
C VAL A 63 19.96 -6.18 17.48
N GLN A 64 19.55 -6.78 18.60
CA GLN A 64 20.41 -7.01 19.76
C GLN A 64 21.60 -7.94 19.43
N TYR A 65 21.35 -9.02 18.67
CA TYR A 65 22.41 -9.93 18.26
C TYR A 65 23.42 -9.26 17.31
N LEU A 66 22.92 -8.55 16.31
CA LEU A 66 23.81 -7.79 15.42
C LEU A 66 24.59 -6.74 16.19
N SER A 67 23.97 -6.03 17.14
CA SER A 67 24.64 -5.04 17.97
C SER A 67 25.77 -5.68 18.80
N SER A 68 25.57 -6.89 19.33
CA SER A 68 26.60 -7.62 20.08
C SER A 68 27.79 -8.04 19.21
N LEU A 69 27.55 -8.41 17.96
CA LEU A 69 28.62 -8.72 17.00
C LEU A 69 29.40 -7.46 16.60
N TYR A 70 28.71 -6.33 16.43
CA TYR A 70 29.34 -5.07 16.06
C TYR A 70 29.99 -4.33 17.23
N SER A 71 29.54 -4.53 18.48
CA SER A 71 30.17 -3.93 19.67
C SER A 71 31.61 -4.43 19.93
N GLN A 72 32.00 -5.53 19.32
CA GLN A 72 33.37 -6.03 19.29
C GLN A 72 34.22 -5.35 18.20
N MET A 73 33.66 -4.38 17.46
CA MET A 73 34.39 -3.58 16.49
C MET A 73 34.88 -2.25 17.10
N PRO A 74 35.90 -1.58 16.55
CA PRO A 74 36.42 -0.31 17.06
C PRO A 74 35.35 0.81 17.06
N ALA A 75 35.56 1.82 17.91
CA ALA A 75 34.59 2.84 18.36
C ALA A 75 33.77 3.62 17.30
N ASN A 76 34.14 3.54 16.03
CA ASN A 76 33.37 4.14 14.92
C ASN A 76 32.12 3.34 14.51
N SER A 77 31.88 2.19 15.13
CA SER A 77 30.84 1.24 14.75
C SER A 77 29.46 1.54 15.35
N THR A 78 29.38 2.37 16.39
CA THR A 78 28.07 2.79 16.97
C THR A 78 27.24 3.68 16.04
N LEU A 79 27.90 4.48 15.21
CA LEU A 79 27.25 5.24 14.13
C LEU A 79 26.71 4.31 13.02
N LEU A 80 27.40 3.19 12.78
CA LEU A 80 26.99 2.18 11.83
C LEU A 80 25.75 1.40 12.27
N LEU A 81 25.48 1.22 13.57
CA LEU A 81 24.31 0.49 14.07
C LEU A 81 23.01 1.22 13.77
N GLY A 82 22.95 2.52 14.02
CA GLY A 82 21.78 3.32 13.65
C GLY A 82 21.56 3.39 12.14
N ALA A 83 22.66 3.46 11.35
CA ALA A 83 22.61 3.41 9.91
C ALA A 83 22.18 2.02 9.37
N LEU A 84 22.60 0.93 10.01
CA LEU A 84 22.21 -0.43 9.66
C LEU A 84 20.71 -0.67 9.91
N GLU A 85 20.17 -0.17 11.03
CA GLU A 85 18.76 -0.32 11.36
C GLU A 85 17.86 0.39 10.34
N VAL A 86 18.23 1.61 9.97
CA VAL A 86 17.53 2.37 8.90
C VAL A 86 17.71 1.70 7.55
N ASP A 87 18.90 1.18 7.25
CA ASP A 87 19.19 0.51 6.00
C ASP A 87 18.41 -0.81 5.88
N GLU A 88 18.25 -1.57 6.94
CA GLU A 88 17.43 -2.81 6.93
C GLU A 88 15.96 -2.54 6.62
N VAL A 89 15.36 -1.53 7.22
CA VAL A 89 13.98 -1.13 6.92
C VAL A 89 13.84 -0.64 5.48
N SER A 90 14.82 0.15 5.01
CA SER A 90 14.83 0.63 3.63
C SER A 90 14.97 -0.51 2.63
N ARG A 91 15.84 -1.47 2.90
CA ARG A 91 16.01 -2.67 2.06
C ARG A 91 14.75 -3.52 2.02
N PHE A 92 14.11 -3.73 3.17
CA PHE A 92 12.84 -4.45 3.23
C PHE A 92 11.78 -3.77 2.37
N THR A 93 11.65 -2.44 2.45
CA THR A 93 10.71 -1.68 1.61
C THR A 93 11.04 -1.78 0.12
N VAL A 94 12.31 -1.77 -0.25
CA VAL A 94 12.74 -1.98 -1.64
C VAL A 94 12.39 -3.39 -2.12
N MET A 95 12.57 -4.42 -1.27
CA MET A 95 12.18 -5.80 -1.60
C MET A 95 10.70 -5.91 -1.93
N LEU A 96 9.85 -5.22 -1.18
CA LEU A 96 8.40 -5.19 -1.40
C LEU A 96 8.02 -4.64 -2.79
N ASP A 97 8.91 -3.92 -3.47
CA ASP A 97 8.67 -3.37 -4.81
C ASP A 97 9.33 -4.17 -5.94
N THR A 98 10.02 -5.27 -5.62
CA THR A 98 10.71 -6.07 -6.64
C THR A 98 9.78 -7.00 -7.43
N ALA A 99 10.07 -7.20 -8.71
CA ALA A 99 9.31 -8.11 -9.56
C ALA A 99 9.42 -9.57 -9.08
N SER A 100 10.58 -9.97 -8.55
CA SER A 100 10.82 -11.30 -8.02
C SER A 100 9.94 -11.65 -6.83
N LEU A 101 9.62 -10.66 -5.97
CA LEU A 101 8.67 -10.83 -4.90
C LEU A 101 7.30 -11.27 -5.41
N TRP A 102 6.77 -10.54 -6.38
CA TRP A 102 5.43 -10.80 -6.91
C TRP A 102 5.35 -12.17 -7.60
N GLN A 103 6.41 -12.56 -8.32
CA GLN A 103 6.49 -13.88 -8.90
C GLN A 103 6.37 -14.96 -7.83
N GLN A 104 7.10 -14.83 -6.74
CA GLN A 104 7.08 -15.81 -5.65
C GLN A 104 5.77 -15.78 -4.85
N VAL A 105 5.18 -14.60 -4.62
CA VAL A 105 3.87 -14.47 -3.94
C VAL A 105 2.79 -15.26 -4.67
N PHE A 106 2.69 -15.12 -5.99
CA PHE A 106 1.63 -15.76 -6.77
C PHE A 106 1.87 -17.25 -7.04
N THR A 107 3.03 -17.78 -6.66
CA THR A 107 3.32 -19.23 -6.71
C THR A 107 3.23 -19.89 -5.32
N GLN A 108 2.98 -19.13 -4.25
CA GLN A 108 2.83 -19.69 -2.91
C GLN A 108 1.58 -20.55 -2.77
N PRO A 109 1.66 -21.71 -2.08
CA PRO A 109 0.51 -22.60 -1.84
C PRO A 109 -0.65 -21.88 -1.15
N SER A 110 -0.36 -21.03 -0.14
CA SER A 110 -1.37 -20.26 0.62
C SER A 110 -2.16 -19.26 -0.23
N ILE A 111 -1.54 -18.73 -1.28
CA ILE A 111 -2.22 -17.87 -2.26
C ILE A 111 -2.91 -18.70 -3.32
N CYS A 112 -2.33 -19.83 -3.70
CA CYS A 112 -2.92 -20.75 -4.67
C CYS A 112 -4.19 -21.46 -4.16
N GLU A 113 -4.43 -21.52 -2.86
CA GLU A 113 -5.72 -21.92 -2.30
C GLU A 113 -6.85 -20.98 -2.74
N LEU A 114 -6.53 -19.72 -3.00
CA LEU A 114 -7.45 -18.78 -3.63
C LEU A 114 -7.30 -18.92 -5.16
N ALA A 115 -8.08 -19.81 -5.76
CA ALA A 115 -7.96 -20.20 -7.18
C ALA A 115 -7.83 -19.03 -8.18
N THR A 116 -8.34 -17.86 -7.81
CA THR A 116 -8.26 -16.62 -8.61
C THR A 116 -6.90 -15.93 -8.57
N LEU A 117 -6.03 -16.30 -7.63
CA LEU A 117 -4.74 -15.64 -7.37
C LEU A 117 -3.54 -16.52 -7.70
N CYS A 118 -3.76 -17.78 -8.05
CA CYS A 118 -2.69 -18.70 -8.41
C CYS A 118 -2.24 -18.47 -9.86
N ALA A 119 -0.99 -18.10 -10.04
CA ALA A 119 -0.41 -17.99 -11.37
C ALA A 119 0.03 -19.37 -11.89
N LYS A 120 -0.41 -19.70 -13.10
CA LYS A 120 -0.06 -20.96 -13.78
C LYS A 120 1.09 -20.79 -14.79
N ASN A 121 1.29 -19.56 -15.25
CA ASN A 121 2.29 -19.22 -16.24
C ASN A 121 2.80 -17.78 -16.04
N ALA A 122 3.80 -17.37 -16.82
CA ALA A 122 4.40 -16.04 -16.75
C ALA A 122 3.41 -14.89 -17.05
N ASP A 123 2.46 -15.12 -17.96
CA ASP A 123 1.45 -14.11 -18.33
C ASP A 123 0.46 -13.87 -17.18
N ASP A 124 0.09 -14.94 -16.45
CA ASP A 124 -0.72 -14.82 -15.25
C ASP A 124 0.01 -14.00 -14.18
N ILE A 125 1.32 -14.26 -13.98
CA ILE A 125 2.15 -13.49 -13.03
C ILE A 125 2.15 -12.01 -13.42
N ALA A 126 2.38 -11.69 -14.68
CA ALA A 126 2.39 -10.30 -15.16
C ALA A 126 1.05 -9.60 -14.94
N ARG A 127 -0.05 -10.29 -15.27
CA ARG A 127 -1.42 -9.79 -15.08
C ARG A 127 -1.73 -9.56 -13.60
N LEU A 128 -1.45 -10.54 -12.74
CA LEU A 128 -1.68 -10.46 -11.29
C LEU A 128 -0.81 -9.37 -10.66
N THR A 129 0.46 -9.25 -11.05
CA THR A 129 1.34 -8.19 -10.58
C THR A 129 0.81 -6.82 -10.94
N THR A 130 0.39 -6.60 -12.18
CA THR A 130 -0.20 -5.34 -12.63
C THR A 130 -1.47 -4.99 -11.85
N TYR A 131 -2.26 -5.99 -11.49
CA TYR A 131 -3.48 -5.81 -10.71
C TYR A 131 -3.21 -5.51 -9.23
N TRP A 132 -2.27 -6.24 -8.60
CA TRP A 132 -2.07 -6.20 -7.15
C TRP A 132 -1.06 -5.15 -6.69
N ARG A 133 0.01 -4.90 -7.44
CA ARG A 133 1.04 -3.94 -7.06
C ARG A 133 0.50 -2.57 -6.66
N PRO A 134 -0.43 -1.93 -7.40
CA PRO A 134 -1.00 -0.64 -7.00
C PRO A 134 -1.99 -0.73 -5.82
N ARG A 135 -2.41 -1.95 -5.44
CA ARG A 135 -3.31 -2.19 -4.31
C ARG A 135 -2.57 -2.44 -3.00
N VAL A 136 -1.28 -2.69 -3.08
CA VAL A 136 -0.40 -2.87 -1.92
C VAL A 136 0.38 -1.58 -1.70
N GLN A 137 0.21 -1.00 -0.53
CA GLN A 137 0.85 0.26 -0.14
C GLN A 137 1.81 -0.01 1.01
N PHE A 138 3.01 0.54 0.91
CA PHE A 138 4.04 0.46 1.94
C PHE A 138 4.38 1.87 2.39
N GLU A 139 4.52 2.05 3.69
CA GLU A 139 4.91 3.31 4.28
C GLU A 139 5.90 3.06 5.41
N HIS A 140 7.10 3.61 5.26
CA HIS A 140 8.07 3.62 6.35
C HIS A 140 7.77 4.77 7.31
N LYS A 141 7.31 4.46 8.50
CA LYS A 141 7.11 5.43 9.58
C LYS A 141 8.42 5.63 10.32
N ARG A 142 9.10 6.73 10.04
CA ARG A 142 10.38 7.08 10.67
C ARG A 142 10.33 7.10 12.20
N ARG A 143 9.19 7.49 12.80
CA ARG A 143 8.98 7.37 14.25
C ARG A 143 8.71 5.91 14.59
N GLY A 144 9.69 5.28 15.28
CA GLY A 144 9.59 3.91 15.76
C GLY A 144 10.04 2.82 14.78
N ASN A 145 10.72 3.18 13.67
CA ASN A 145 11.22 2.21 12.67
C ASN A 145 10.16 1.17 12.26
N LEU A 146 8.93 1.65 12.03
CA LEU A 146 7.80 0.81 11.66
C LEU A 146 7.60 0.81 10.16
N VAL A 147 7.36 -0.35 9.60
CA VAL A 147 6.84 -0.52 8.24
C VAL A 147 5.34 -0.74 8.33
N PHE A 148 4.58 0.17 7.77
CA PHE A 148 3.15 0.03 7.63
C PHE A 148 2.83 -0.57 6.26
N VAL A 149 2.14 -1.70 6.26
CA VAL A 149 1.70 -2.39 5.05
C VAL A 149 0.18 -2.35 5.00
N LYS A 150 -0.37 -1.97 3.85
CA LYS A 150 -1.80 -1.92 3.61
C LYS A 150 -2.12 -2.55 2.26
N VAL A 151 -3.04 -3.50 2.26
CA VAL A 151 -3.51 -4.19 1.07
C VAL A 151 -4.99 -3.94 0.87
N ARG A 152 -5.38 -3.62 -0.36
CA ARG A 152 -6.78 -3.46 -0.78
C ARG A 152 -7.19 -4.66 -1.63
N ALA A 153 -8.35 -5.22 -1.34
CA ALA A 153 -8.94 -6.33 -2.09
C ALA A 153 -10.46 -6.19 -2.15
N ASP A 154 -11.08 -7.05 -2.93
CA ASP A 154 -12.53 -7.09 -3.04
C ASP A 154 -13.15 -7.76 -1.80
N ASP A 155 -12.42 -8.67 -1.17
CA ASP A 155 -12.78 -9.35 0.07
C ASP A 155 -11.75 -9.13 1.18
N ALA A 156 -12.23 -9.12 2.43
CA ALA A 156 -11.44 -8.87 3.62
C ALA A 156 -10.41 -9.98 3.92
N GLU A 157 -10.81 -11.23 3.71
CA GLU A 157 -9.94 -12.38 3.91
C GLU A 157 -8.83 -12.42 2.85
N GLN A 158 -9.18 -12.12 1.60
CA GLN A 158 -8.23 -12.01 0.50
C GLN A 158 -7.19 -10.90 0.77
N ALA A 159 -7.63 -9.73 1.29
CA ALA A 159 -6.73 -8.64 1.68
C ALA A 159 -5.73 -9.09 2.76
N LYS A 160 -6.22 -9.82 3.79
CA LYS A 160 -5.39 -10.33 4.89
C LYS A 160 -4.38 -11.35 4.42
N ARG A 161 -4.81 -12.35 3.64
CA ARG A 161 -3.92 -13.40 3.10
C ARG A 161 -2.84 -12.79 2.20
N MET A 162 -3.21 -11.88 1.31
CA MET A 162 -2.26 -11.19 0.45
C MET A 162 -1.24 -10.38 1.25
N LEU A 163 -1.67 -9.66 2.29
CA LEU A 163 -0.78 -8.91 3.16
C LEU A 163 0.27 -9.81 3.81
N LEU A 164 -0.18 -10.91 4.42
CA LEU A 164 0.72 -11.86 5.08
C LEU A 164 1.66 -12.54 4.09
N ALA A 165 1.16 -12.97 2.93
CA ALA A 165 1.98 -13.61 1.91
C ALA A 165 3.06 -12.68 1.35
N VAL A 166 2.73 -11.40 1.09
CA VAL A 166 3.68 -10.41 0.60
C VAL A 166 4.79 -10.17 1.61
N VAL A 167 4.44 -10.00 2.89
CA VAL A 167 5.44 -9.77 3.95
C VAL A 167 6.31 -11.01 4.14
N GLN A 168 5.72 -12.18 4.26
CA GLN A 168 6.44 -13.44 4.42
C GLN A 168 7.42 -13.70 3.28
N GLN A 169 6.99 -13.42 2.04
CA GLN A 169 7.85 -13.63 0.87
C GLN A 169 8.96 -12.59 0.77
N ALA A 170 8.70 -11.34 1.17
CA ALA A 170 9.74 -10.32 1.26
C ALA A 170 10.82 -10.71 2.28
N GLU A 171 10.43 -11.26 3.43
CA GLU A 171 11.36 -11.79 4.43
C GLU A 171 12.19 -12.95 3.89
N ALA A 172 11.56 -13.89 3.19
CA ALA A 172 12.26 -15.03 2.61
C ALA A 172 13.29 -14.60 1.55
N LEU A 173 12.95 -13.64 0.71
CA LEU A 173 13.87 -13.07 -0.29
C LEU A 173 15.04 -12.31 0.36
N GLU A 174 14.74 -11.50 1.37
CA GLU A 174 15.77 -10.77 2.10
C GLU A 174 16.75 -11.73 2.75
N LEU A 175 16.24 -12.76 3.42
CA LEU A 175 17.06 -13.79 4.06
C LEU A 175 17.95 -14.52 3.03
N ALA A 176 17.38 -14.92 1.90
CA ALA A 176 18.14 -15.58 0.83
C ALA A 176 19.26 -14.70 0.29
N GLN A 177 19.01 -13.41 0.07
CA GLN A 177 20.04 -12.47 -0.39
C GLN A 177 21.13 -12.26 0.66
N LYS A 178 20.77 -12.11 1.93
CA LYS A 178 21.78 -11.97 3.01
C LYS A 178 22.64 -13.20 3.16
N LEU A 179 22.05 -14.38 3.04
CA LEU A 179 22.78 -15.63 3.08
C LEU A 179 23.78 -15.72 1.92
N GLN A 180 23.33 -15.43 0.70
CA GLN A 180 24.17 -15.41 -0.48
C GLN A 180 25.33 -14.39 -0.36
N GLN A 181 25.06 -13.19 0.14
CA GLN A 181 26.08 -12.16 0.37
C GLN A 181 27.10 -12.61 1.42
N SER A 182 26.64 -13.20 2.53
CA SER A 182 27.53 -13.71 3.59
C SER A 182 28.40 -14.85 3.09
N GLU A 183 27.87 -15.76 2.29
CA GLU A 183 28.64 -16.86 1.70
C GLU A 183 29.69 -16.36 0.71
N ALA A 184 29.35 -15.38 -0.13
CA ALA A 184 30.33 -14.75 -1.03
C ALA A 184 31.44 -14.02 -0.25
N GLN A 185 31.09 -13.37 0.86
CA GLN A 185 32.06 -12.71 1.74
C GLN A 185 33.00 -13.72 2.41
N ILE A 186 32.48 -14.85 2.90
CA ILE A 186 33.29 -15.93 3.48
C ILE A 186 34.30 -16.43 2.48
N VAL A 187 33.89 -16.77 1.26
CA VAL A 187 34.78 -17.23 0.18
C VAL A 187 35.87 -16.20 -0.12
N SER A 188 35.53 -14.93 -0.19
CA SER A 188 36.51 -13.85 -0.40
C SER A 188 37.52 -13.74 0.73
N LEU A 189 37.06 -13.85 2.00
CA LEU A 189 37.96 -13.82 3.16
C LEU A 189 38.85 -15.04 3.25
N GLU A 190 38.37 -16.24 2.94
CA GLU A 190 39.16 -17.46 2.87
C GLU A 190 40.33 -17.33 1.85
N GLN A 191 40.01 -16.79 0.67
CA GLN A 191 41.02 -16.51 -0.35
C GLN A 191 42.07 -15.48 0.11
N SER A 192 41.60 -14.45 0.87
CA SER A 192 42.48 -13.42 1.42
C SER A 192 43.39 -13.97 2.52
N VAL A 193 42.88 -14.81 3.42
CA VAL A 193 43.68 -15.52 4.45
C VAL A 193 44.73 -16.40 3.81
N ALA A 194 44.39 -17.10 2.72
CA ALA A 194 45.34 -17.96 1.99
C ALA A 194 46.46 -17.16 1.32
N LYS A 195 46.23 -15.92 0.93
CA LYS A 195 47.20 -15.03 0.28
C LYS A 195 47.97 -14.15 1.25
N ALA A 196 47.59 -14.10 2.54
CA ALA A 196 48.22 -13.24 3.54
C ALA A 196 49.70 -13.54 3.69
N SER A 197 50.55 -12.51 3.55
CA SER A 197 51.99 -12.60 3.56
C SER A 197 52.62 -12.52 4.96
N SER A 198 51.89 -11.90 5.92
CA SER A 198 52.36 -11.74 7.29
C SER A 198 51.47 -12.46 8.30
N VAL A 199 52.04 -12.81 9.45
CA VAL A 199 51.31 -13.46 10.56
C VAL A 199 50.22 -12.52 11.11
N GLY A 200 50.54 -11.23 11.23
CA GLY A 200 49.57 -10.23 11.73
C GLY A 200 48.34 -10.09 10.83
N GLU A 201 48.59 -9.93 9.51
CA GLU A 201 47.54 -9.85 8.50
C GLU A 201 46.64 -11.10 8.50
N ARG A 202 47.25 -12.29 8.57
CA ARG A 202 46.53 -13.55 8.65
C ARG A 202 45.66 -13.65 9.87
N THR A 203 46.14 -13.20 11.05
CA THR A 203 45.38 -13.20 12.30
C THR A 203 44.14 -12.30 12.20
N GLU A 204 44.29 -11.07 11.66
CA GLU A 204 43.20 -10.14 11.48
C GLU A 204 42.14 -10.68 10.47
N LEU A 205 42.57 -11.21 9.35
CA LEU A 205 41.68 -11.80 8.35
C LEU A 205 40.93 -13.04 8.89
N THR A 206 41.60 -13.88 9.69
CA THR A 206 40.96 -15.02 10.35
C THR A 206 39.89 -14.56 11.33
N ALA A 207 40.14 -13.52 12.12
CA ALA A 207 39.13 -12.96 13.01
C ALA A 207 37.92 -12.37 12.26
N LEU A 208 38.14 -11.79 11.08
CA LEU A 208 37.04 -11.33 10.21
C LEU A 208 36.26 -12.51 9.62
N LEU A 209 36.95 -13.58 9.23
CA LEU A 209 36.34 -14.80 8.71
C LEU A 209 35.43 -15.46 9.76
N ASP A 210 35.91 -15.59 10.99
CA ASP A 210 35.11 -16.15 12.11
C ASP A 210 33.83 -15.35 12.34
N LYS A 211 33.92 -14.00 12.28
CA LYS A 211 32.75 -13.12 12.38
C LYS A 211 31.80 -13.30 11.19
N ALA A 212 32.30 -13.39 9.98
CA ALA A 212 31.48 -13.60 8.79
C ALA A 212 30.71 -14.93 8.86
N GLN A 213 31.42 -16.00 9.34
CA GLN A 213 30.80 -17.30 9.56
C GLN A 213 29.73 -17.28 10.67
N ALA A 214 29.96 -16.54 11.77
CA ALA A 214 28.97 -16.33 12.83
C ALA A 214 27.72 -15.63 12.29
N ILE A 215 27.86 -14.59 11.46
CA ILE A 215 26.76 -13.89 10.80
C ILE A 215 26.02 -14.82 9.85
N ALA A 216 26.71 -15.59 9.01
CA ALA A 216 26.08 -16.54 8.11
C ALA A 216 25.30 -17.63 8.86
N SER A 217 25.83 -18.09 10.02
CA SER A 217 25.12 -19.06 10.86
C SER A 217 23.80 -18.50 11.41
N LEU A 218 23.76 -17.21 11.73
CA LEU A 218 22.54 -16.51 12.13
C LEU A 218 21.49 -16.55 11.04
N TRP A 219 21.89 -16.24 9.81
CA TRP A 219 20.95 -16.24 8.68
C TRP A 219 20.45 -17.65 8.33
N ARG A 220 21.21 -18.69 8.62
CA ARG A 220 20.79 -20.09 8.46
C ARG A 220 19.79 -20.55 9.54
N GLN A 221 19.84 -19.94 10.71
CA GLN A 221 18.86 -20.21 11.77
C GLN A 221 17.56 -19.46 11.47
N GLN A 222 16.67 -20.03 10.70
CA GLN A 222 15.39 -19.47 10.23
C GLN A 222 14.46 -18.86 11.31
N THR A 223 14.85 -18.90 12.57
CA THR A 223 14.12 -18.35 13.73
C THR A 223 14.12 -16.81 13.81
N TYR A 224 14.99 -16.15 13.06
CA TYR A 224 15.12 -14.69 13.11
C TYR A 224 14.41 -14.03 11.91
N HIS A 225 13.09 -13.89 12.00
CA HIS A 225 12.35 -13.04 11.07
C HIS A 225 12.90 -11.62 11.07
N ALA A 226 12.98 -11.01 9.89
CA ALA A 226 13.45 -9.62 9.78
C ALA A 226 12.49 -8.66 10.49
N MET A 227 11.21 -8.93 10.33
CA MET A 227 10.13 -8.10 10.82
C MET A 227 9.22 -8.87 11.77
N VAL A 228 8.77 -8.20 12.82
CA VAL A 228 7.78 -8.73 13.77
C VAL A 228 6.52 -7.89 13.66
N LEU A 229 5.40 -8.56 13.59
CA LEU A 229 4.09 -7.92 13.59
C LEU A 229 3.88 -7.18 14.93
N VAL A 230 3.61 -5.88 14.84
CA VAL A 230 3.29 -5.04 16.01
C VAL A 230 1.78 -4.90 16.14
N GLY A 231 1.21 -5.62 17.09
CA GLY A 231 -0.23 -5.71 17.30
C GLY A 231 -0.89 -6.75 16.40
N GLU A 232 -2.10 -6.47 15.97
CA GLU A 232 -2.90 -7.36 15.13
C GLU A 232 -3.07 -6.81 13.72
N VAL A 233 -3.30 -7.70 12.75
CA VAL A 233 -3.72 -7.31 11.40
C VAL A 233 -5.11 -6.70 11.49
N GLN A 234 -5.21 -5.41 11.23
CA GLN A 234 -6.48 -4.71 11.18
C GLN A 234 -7.15 -4.97 9.84
N VAL A 235 -8.30 -5.63 9.89
CA VAL A 235 -9.12 -5.88 8.70
C VAL A 235 -10.36 -5.00 8.76
N LYS A 236 -10.58 -4.19 7.72
CA LYS A 236 -11.79 -3.39 7.58
C LYS A 236 -12.59 -3.91 6.39
N PRO A 237 -13.83 -4.34 6.62
CA PRO A 237 -14.68 -4.80 5.53
C PRO A 237 -14.96 -3.66 4.56
N ALA A 238 -15.28 -4.02 3.34
CA ALA A 238 -15.73 -3.09 2.33
C ALA A 238 -16.95 -2.32 2.81
N LYS A 239 -16.78 -1.02 3.08
CA LYS A 239 -17.94 -0.15 3.34
C LYS A 239 -18.55 0.23 2.00
N ALA A 240 -19.77 -0.23 1.76
CA ALA A 240 -20.58 0.36 0.71
C ALA A 240 -20.75 1.86 1.03
N ARG A 241 -20.09 2.73 0.26
CA ARG A 241 -20.40 4.15 0.32
C ARG A 241 -21.86 4.29 -0.06
N SER A 242 -22.64 4.96 0.79
CA SER A 242 -24.05 5.22 0.49
C SER A 242 -24.11 6.09 -0.77
N GLY A 243 -24.28 5.45 -1.93
CA GLY A 243 -24.37 6.14 -3.22
C GLY A 243 -25.55 7.09 -3.30
N LEU A 244 -26.54 6.88 -2.43
CA LEU A 244 -27.64 7.81 -2.18
C LEU A 244 -27.12 9.23 -1.86
N PHE A 245 -26.11 9.37 -1.00
CA PHE A 245 -25.59 10.70 -0.65
C PHE A 245 -24.91 11.38 -1.84
N ILE A 246 -24.11 10.64 -2.61
CA ILE A 246 -23.41 11.19 -3.80
C ILE A 246 -24.44 11.49 -4.90
N GLY A 247 -25.45 10.64 -5.06
CA GLY A 247 -26.54 10.84 -6.04
C GLY A 247 -27.39 12.08 -5.71
N VAL A 248 -27.75 12.26 -4.47
CA VAL A 248 -28.55 13.42 -4.02
C VAL A 248 -27.75 14.71 -4.14
N VAL A 249 -26.49 14.74 -3.70
CA VAL A 249 -25.65 15.94 -3.80
C VAL A 249 -25.31 16.25 -5.27
N GLY A 250 -25.01 15.25 -6.08
CA GLY A 250 -24.75 15.43 -7.51
C GLY A 250 -26.00 15.92 -8.27
N GLY A 251 -27.16 15.37 -7.96
CA GLY A 251 -28.45 15.80 -8.54
C GLY A 251 -28.83 17.24 -8.15
N LEU A 252 -28.60 17.62 -6.89
CA LEU A 252 -28.85 18.99 -6.43
C LEU A 252 -27.90 20.00 -7.10
N LEU A 253 -26.62 19.69 -7.24
CA LEU A 253 -25.66 20.55 -7.92
C LEU A 253 -25.97 20.70 -9.39
N ALA A 254 -26.32 19.62 -10.08
CA ALA A 254 -26.72 19.67 -11.48
C ALA A 254 -28.02 20.48 -11.69
N GLY A 255 -28.98 20.32 -10.78
CA GLY A 255 -30.22 21.11 -10.78
C GLY A 255 -29.95 22.61 -10.58
N LEU A 256 -29.12 22.99 -9.62
CA LEU A 256 -28.71 24.37 -9.37
C LEU A 256 -28.00 24.98 -10.58
N PHE A 257 -27.08 24.23 -11.22
CA PHE A 257 -26.37 24.69 -12.41
C PHE A 257 -27.34 24.90 -13.59
N GLY A 258 -28.33 24.01 -13.76
CA GLY A 258 -29.36 24.15 -14.77
C GLY A 258 -30.23 25.42 -14.58
N VAL A 259 -30.58 25.77 -13.33
CA VAL A 259 -31.30 27.00 -13.01
C VAL A 259 -30.45 28.24 -13.34
N ILE A 260 -29.17 28.25 -12.97
CA ILE A 260 -28.25 29.36 -13.27
C ILE A 260 -28.11 29.59 -14.78
N VAL A 261 -27.93 28.50 -15.54
CA VAL A 261 -27.83 28.59 -17.03
C VAL A 261 -29.12 29.12 -17.62
N ALA A 262 -30.29 28.64 -17.16
CA ALA A 262 -31.59 29.13 -17.61
C ALA A 262 -31.78 30.61 -17.32
N LEU A 263 -31.35 31.10 -16.16
CA LEU A 263 -31.41 32.53 -15.81
C LEU A 263 -30.50 33.40 -16.68
N VAL A 264 -29.30 32.91 -17.02
CA VAL A 264 -28.36 33.61 -17.90
C VAL A 264 -28.88 33.70 -19.34
N VAL A 265 -29.49 32.62 -19.84
CA VAL A 265 -30.05 32.57 -21.20
C VAL A 265 -31.29 33.47 -21.37
N VAL A 266 -32.11 33.57 -20.31
CA VAL A 266 -33.32 34.45 -20.34
C VAL A 266 -32.95 35.92 -20.21
N ARG A 267 -31.77 36.25 -19.67
CA ARG A 267 -31.30 37.63 -19.52
C ARG A 267 -30.61 38.19 -20.78
N ARG A 268 -30.30 37.34 -21.77
CA ARG A 268 -29.87 37.73 -23.13
C ARG A 268 -31.05 37.78 -24.09
#